data_624b57a1e12324afb59bc032d46c4a69
#
_entry.id   624b57a1e12324afb59bc032d46c4a69
#
_cell.length_a   1.000
_cell.length_b   1.000
_cell.length_c   1.000
_cell.angle_alpha   90.00
_cell.angle_beta   90.00
_cell.angle_gamma   90.00
#
_symmetry.space_group_name_H-M   'P 1'
#
loop_
_entity.id
_entity.type
_entity.pdbx_description
1 polymer ?
#
loop_
_entity_poly.entity_id
_entity_poly.type
_entity_poly.pdbx_seq_one_letter_code
_entity_poly.pdbx_strand_id
1 'polypeptide(L)'
;MKGQPFHVKYREIIRRMSFLIGALLVFRLGAHIPVPGINNAALENLFHANQGTILGLFNMFSGGALERMSILALGIMPYISASIIVQLMSTVIPSLEALKKEGEQGKRKINQYTRQGTLLLAVVQAVGMCAGLIGQGITLSSGLAFYIPAVTSLVAGTMFLMWLGEQITERGIGNGISMIIFAGIVAGLPKLIMQSVSSVDNGQTSLIGLVIFGLLSLGVLAAIVFIEKAQRRIPVNYAQKQQGRRIFTAQKTHLPLKINMAGVIPAIFASSLLLFPASLGQWVGSADPNAGLIKRSLQDLALVLSPGQPLYLVLFGALIIFFCYFYTALVFSPKEVSENLKRSGAYVPGIRPGEQTARYLDHILNRLTFIGAIYITVICLMPMILQSSFGIPFYLGGTSLLIVVVVVMDFMAQLQAHLTSHQYDNQTLMRKTTAHPKG
;
A
#
# COMPACT_ATOMS: atom_id res chain seq x y z
N MET A 1 4.26 -43.86 9.57
CA MET A 1 4.17 -42.78 8.59
C MET A 1 5.54 -42.16 8.47
N LYS A 2 6.21 -42.34 7.33
CA LYS A 2 7.59 -41.84 7.07
C LYS A 2 7.59 -40.32 7.15
N GLY A 3 8.44 -39.74 8.01
CA GLY A 3 8.65 -38.29 8.08
C GLY A 3 8.99 -37.74 6.70
N GLN A 4 8.25 -36.77 6.23
CA GLN A 4 8.52 -36.15 4.94
C GLN A 4 9.94 -35.54 4.99
N PRO A 5 10.78 -35.80 3.98
CA PRO A 5 12.17 -35.37 3.99
C PRO A 5 12.27 -33.83 4.00
N PHE A 6 13.28 -33.32 4.66
CA PHE A 6 13.60 -31.91 4.86
C PHE A 6 13.46 -31.05 3.60
N HIS A 7 13.72 -31.62 2.42
CA HIS A 7 13.60 -31.00 1.09
C HIS A 7 12.16 -30.64 0.67
N VAL A 8 11.12 -31.29 1.21
CA VAL A 8 9.72 -31.05 0.77
C VAL A 8 9.17 -29.75 1.37
N LYS A 9 9.65 -29.35 2.54
CA LYS A 9 9.16 -28.15 3.28
C LYS A 9 9.70 -26.84 2.71
N TYR A 10 10.98 -26.79 2.36
CA TYR A 10 11.55 -25.63 1.65
C TYR A 10 10.95 -25.46 0.26
N ARG A 11 10.49 -26.54 -0.36
CA ARG A 11 9.87 -26.52 -1.69
C ARG A 11 8.61 -25.67 -1.75
N GLU A 12 7.79 -25.62 -0.69
CA GLU A 12 6.60 -24.78 -0.66
C GLU A 12 6.96 -23.29 -0.60
N ILE A 13 7.89 -22.91 0.27
CA ILE A 13 8.37 -21.53 0.38
C ILE A 13 9.04 -21.10 -0.93
N ILE A 14 9.89 -21.96 -1.50
CA ILE A 14 10.55 -21.68 -2.79
C ILE A 14 9.50 -21.52 -3.89
N ARG A 15 8.45 -22.36 -3.93
CA ARG A 15 7.37 -22.27 -4.91
C ARG A 15 6.61 -20.93 -4.78
N ARG A 16 6.29 -20.49 -3.55
CA ARG A 16 5.62 -19.21 -3.28
C ARG A 16 6.52 -18.02 -3.66
N MET A 17 7.81 -18.10 -3.35
CA MET A 17 8.81 -17.10 -3.74
C MET A 17 8.99 -17.03 -5.26
N SER A 18 9.14 -18.18 -5.93
CA SER A 18 9.25 -18.24 -7.39
C SER A 18 8.01 -17.68 -8.08
N PHE A 19 6.82 -17.96 -7.54
CA PHE A 19 5.58 -17.40 -8.05
C PHE A 19 5.57 -15.87 -7.91
N LEU A 20 5.96 -15.35 -6.74
CA LEU A 20 6.05 -13.91 -6.51
C LEU A 20 7.02 -13.23 -7.50
N ILE A 21 8.24 -13.76 -7.62
CA ILE A 21 9.24 -13.23 -8.56
C ILE A 21 8.73 -13.29 -10.00
N GLY A 22 8.13 -14.41 -10.41
CA GLY A 22 7.53 -14.57 -11.74
C GLY A 22 6.42 -13.55 -12.01
N ALA A 23 5.54 -13.32 -11.03
CA ALA A 23 4.47 -12.34 -11.15
C ALA A 23 5.02 -10.90 -11.26
N LEU A 24 6.06 -10.55 -10.49
CA LEU A 24 6.74 -9.25 -10.59
C LEU A 24 7.45 -9.05 -11.94
N LEU A 25 8.03 -10.12 -12.49
CA LEU A 25 8.60 -10.09 -13.85
C LEU A 25 7.52 -9.84 -14.90
N VAL A 26 6.37 -10.50 -14.82
CA VAL A 26 5.23 -10.28 -15.72
C VAL A 26 4.72 -8.83 -15.61
N PHE A 27 4.59 -8.30 -14.38
CA PHE A 27 4.27 -6.90 -14.16
C PHE A 27 5.29 -5.99 -14.86
N ARG A 28 6.58 -6.27 -14.71
CA ARG A 28 7.62 -5.45 -15.30
C ARG A 28 7.62 -5.49 -16.82
N LEU A 29 7.42 -6.66 -17.42
CA LEU A 29 7.26 -6.81 -18.86
C LEU A 29 6.04 -6.03 -19.38
N GLY A 30 4.89 -6.15 -18.71
CA GLY A 30 3.68 -5.41 -19.08
C GLY A 30 3.85 -3.89 -19.03
N ALA A 31 4.69 -3.37 -18.11
CA ALA A 31 5.00 -1.94 -18.03
C ALA A 31 5.84 -1.41 -19.22
N HIS A 32 6.32 -2.27 -20.10
CA HIS A 32 7.06 -1.87 -21.31
C HIS A 32 6.26 -2.05 -22.62
N ILE A 33 5.05 -2.60 -22.57
CA ILE A 33 4.19 -2.76 -23.74
C ILE A 33 3.42 -1.46 -23.99
N PRO A 34 3.74 -0.66 -25.00
CA PRO A 34 3.10 0.64 -25.23
C PRO A 34 1.67 0.47 -25.76
N VAL A 35 0.81 1.43 -25.43
CA VAL A 35 -0.54 1.55 -26.05
C VAL A 35 -0.38 2.01 -27.50
N PRO A 36 -1.08 1.41 -28.46
CA PRO A 36 -0.97 1.80 -29.85
C PRO A 36 -1.51 3.21 -30.12
N GLY A 37 -0.90 3.91 -31.08
CA GLY A 37 -1.35 5.22 -31.53
C GLY A 37 -0.81 6.44 -30.77
N ILE A 38 0.28 6.29 -30.03
CA ILE A 38 0.91 7.35 -29.24
C ILE A 38 2.30 7.70 -29.80
N ASN A 39 2.62 8.98 -29.82
CA ASN A 39 3.95 9.49 -30.16
C ASN A 39 4.84 9.50 -28.90
N ASN A 40 5.71 8.51 -28.79
CA ASN A 40 6.56 8.35 -27.62
C ASN A 40 7.53 9.52 -27.40
N ALA A 41 8.06 10.13 -28.46
CA ALA A 41 8.98 11.27 -28.34
C ALA A 41 8.28 12.52 -27.77
N ALA A 42 7.06 12.81 -28.22
CA ALA A 42 6.27 13.92 -27.69
C ALA A 42 5.87 13.68 -26.22
N LEU A 43 5.56 12.43 -25.88
CA LEU A 43 5.22 12.03 -24.53
C LEU A 43 6.40 12.16 -23.56
N GLU A 44 7.59 11.74 -23.96
CA GLU A 44 8.82 11.86 -23.16
C GLU A 44 9.13 13.33 -22.85
N ASN A 45 9.05 14.22 -23.85
CA ASN A 45 9.22 15.66 -23.68
C ASN A 45 8.21 16.25 -22.68
N LEU A 46 6.95 15.80 -22.74
CA LEU A 46 5.91 16.24 -21.79
C LEU A 46 6.23 15.82 -20.35
N PHE A 47 6.70 14.59 -20.15
CA PHE A 47 7.08 14.12 -18.82
C PHE A 47 8.33 14.83 -18.29
N HIS A 48 9.31 15.11 -19.14
CA HIS A 48 10.48 15.90 -18.76
C HIS A 48 10.11 17.32 -18.32
N ALA A 49 9.17 17.97 -19.01
CA ALA A 49 8.69 19.30 -18.66
C ALA A 49 7.87 19.33 -17.35
N ASN A 50 7.20 18.22 -17.01
CA ASN A 50 6.28 18.12 -15.89
C ASN A 50 6.78 17.19 -14.75
N GLN A 51 8.08 16.96 -14.65
CA GLN A 51 8.64 16.05 -13.62
C GLN A 51 8.32 16.47 -12.18
N GLY A 52 8.02 17.75 -11.95
CA GLY A 52 7.68 18.31 -10.65
C GLY A 52 6.20 18.23 -10.25
N THR A 53 5.36 17.61 -11.06
CA THR A 53 3.91 17.68 -10.91
C THR A 53 3.31 16.34 -10.42
N ILE A 54 1.98 16.33 -10.32
CA ILE A 54 1.16 15.12 -10.02
C ILE A 54 1.48 13.97 -10.97
N LEU A 55 1.79 14.26 -12.25
CA LEU A 55 2.17 13.26 -13.25
C LEU A 55 3.44 12.49 -12.83
N GLY A 56 4.42 13.16 -12.23
CA GLY A 56 5.63 12.51 -11.72
C GLY A 56 5.32 11.54 -10.58
N LEU A 57 4.47 11.92 -9.64
CA LEU A 57 4.02 11.02 -8.57
C LEU A 57 3.25 9.81 -9.11
N PHE A 58 2.33 10.04 -10.05
CA PHE A 58 1.57 8.97 -10.68
C PHE A 58 2.49 7.99 -11.43
N ASN A 59 3.47 8.52 -12.17
CA ASN A 59 4.47 7.74 -12.89
C ASN A 59 5.31 6.86 -11.94
N MET A 60 5.65 7.36 -10.77
CA MET A 60 6.39 6.61 -9.76
C MET A 60 5.57 5.44 -9.21
N PHE A 61 4.27 5.63 -8.90
CA PHE A 61 3.39 4.55 -8.45
C PHE A 61 3.12 3.51 -9.54
N SER A 62 3.12 3.91 -10.81
CA SER A 62 2.98 3.01 -11.95
C SER A 62 4.29 2.30 -12.35
N GLY A 63 5.41 2.62 -11.69
CA GLY A 63 6.72 2.05 -12.00
C GLY A 63 7.30 2.49 -13.35
N GLY A 64 7.03 3.73 -13.79
CA GLY A 64 7.45 4.27 -15.07
C GLY A 64 6.58 3.83 -16.25
N ALA A 65 5.45 3.16 -15.98
CA ALA A 65 4.52 2.70 -17.01
C ALA A 65 3.77 3.86 -17.67
N LEU A 66 3.51 4.93 -16.92
CA LEU A 66 2.83 6.11 -17.45
C LEU A 66 3.70 6.91 -18.43
N GLU A 67 4.96 7.09 -18.12
CA GLU A 67 5.92 7.80 -19.00
C GLU A 67 6.08 7.13 -20.36
N ARG A 68 5.94 5.80 -20.40
CA ARG A 68 5.97 5.01 -21.64
C ARG A 68 4.60 4.78 -22.23
N MET A 69 3.56 5.30 -21.58
CA MET A 69 2.17 5.04 -21.89
C MET A 69 1.91 3.58 -22.20
N SER A 70 2.31 2.71 -21.27
CA SER A 70 2.10 1.27 -21.40
C SER A 70 0.65 0.89 -21.12
N ILE A 71 0.28 -0.33 -21.48
CA ILE A 71 -1.04 -0.91 -21.13
C ILE A 71 -1.31 -0.90 -19.61
N LEU A 72 -0.24 -0.82 -18.79
CA LEU A 72 -0.30 -0.72 -17.34
C LEU A 72 -0.18 0.72 -16.82
N ALA A 73 -0.34 1.74 -17.67
CA ALA A 73 -0.10 3.15 -17.32
C ALA A 73 -1.00 3.64 -16.18
N LEU A 74 -2.25 3.22 -16.09
CA LEU A 74 -3.14 3.53 -14.96
C LEU A 74 -2.69 2.87 -13.64
N GLY A 75 -1.85 1.85 -13.73
CA GLY A 75 -1.37 1.10 -12.57
C GLY A 75 -2.49 0.47 -11.77
N ILE A 76 -2.29 0.37 -10.46
CA ILE A 76 -3.24 -0.21 -9.51
C ILE A 76 -4.13 0.84 -8.82
N MET A 77 -3.96 2.13 -9.18
CA MET A 77 -4.67 3.26 -8.56
C MET A 77 -6.20 3.15 -8.61
N PRO A 78 -6.85 2.78 -9.75
CA PRO A 78 -8.31 2.61 -9.80
C PRO A 78 -8.82 1.58 -8.79
N TYR A 79 -8.05 0.50 -8.59
CA TYR A 79 -8.38 -0.53 -7.60
C TYR A 79 -8.27 -0.02 -6.17
N ILE A 80 -7.21 0.73 -5.85
CA ILE A 80 -7.03 1.31 -4.51
C ILE A 80 -8.19 2.25 -4.20
N SER A 81 -8.53 3.15 -5.12
CA SER A 81 -9.64 4.09 -4.96
C SER A 81 -10.98 3.37 -4.77
N ALA A 82 -11.27 2.35 -5.59
CA ALA A 82 -12.47 1.53 -5.45
C ALA A 82 -12.52 0.80 -4.10
N SER A 83 -11.40 0.23 -3.67
CA SER A 83 -11.28 -0.47 -2.39
C SER A 83 -11.54 0.45 -1.21
N ILE A 84 -11.01 1.68 -1.24
CA ILE A 84 -11.27 2.70 -0.22
C ILE A 84 -12.77 3.02 -0.15
N ILE A 85 -13.37 3.33 -1.31
CA ILE A 85 -14.78 3.68 -1.40
C ILE A 85 -15.64 2.55 -0.82
N VAL A 86 -15.41 1.31 -1.25
CA VAL A 86 -16.18 0.15 -0.78
C VAL A 86 -15.97 -0.10 0.71
N GLN A 87 -14.74 0.07 1.23
CA GLN A 87 -14.47 -0.06 2.66
C GLN A 87 -15.16 1.01 3.50
N LEU A 88 -15.15 2.28 3.04
CA LEU A 88 -15.88 3.36 3.70
C LEU A 88 -17.39 3.09 3.66
N MET A 89 -17.93 2.71 2.50
CA MET A 89 -19.35 2.37 2.36
C MET A 89 -19.75 1.17 3.22
N SER A 90 -18.88 0.18 3.41
CA SER A 90 -19.14 -0.97 4.28
C SER A 90 -19.26 -0.61 5.76
N THR A 91 -18.84 0.58 6.16
CA THR A 91 -18.96 1.08 7.54
C THR A 91 -20.20 1.95 7.71
N VAL A 92 -20.63 2.63 6.63
CA VAL A 92 -21.76 3.58 6.66
C VAL A 92 -23.08 2.91 6.30
N ILE A 93 -23.06 1.95 5.36
CA ILE A 93 -24.28 1.30 4.84
C ILE A 93 -24.56 0.02 5.62
N PRO A 94 -25.69 -0.08 6.36
CA PRO A 94 -26.02 -1.23 7.20
C PRO A 94 -26.06 -2.57 6.45
N SER A 95 -26.48 -2.58 5.19
CA SER A 95 -26.52 -3.79 4.36
C SER A 95 -25.13 -4.34 4.03
N LEU A 96 -24.15 -3.45 3.81
CA LEU A 96 -22.76 -3.84 3.58
C LEU A 96 -22.04 -4.24 4.88
N GLU A 97 -22.41 -3.62 6.00
CA GLU A 97 -21.93 -4.02 7.32
C GLU A 97 -22.42 -5.43 7.68
N ALA A 98 -23.68 -5.76 7.37
CA ALA A 98 -24.22 -7.10 7.56
C ALA A 98 -23.43 -8.13 6.73
N LEU A 99 -23.16 -7.84 5.46
CA LEU A 99 -22.32 -8.70 4.61
C LEU A 99 -20.93 -8.91 5.19
N LYS A 100 -20.32 -7.90 5.78
CA LYS A 100 -19.00 -8.04 6.44
C LYS A 100 -19.04 -9.04 7.60
N LYS A 101 -20.17 -9.16 8.31
CA LYS A 101 -20.39 -10.08 9.42
C LYS A 101 -20.69 -11.52 8.97
N GLU A 102 -21.07 -11.74 7.69
CA GLU A 102 -21.33 -13.08 7.11
C GLU A 102 -20.05 -13.91 6.87
N GLY A 103 -18.86 -13.38 7.20
CA GLY A 103 -17.60 -14.11 7.08
C GLY A 103 -17.10 -14.22 5.62
N GLU A 104 -16.69 -15.43 5.19
CA GLU A 104 -16.08 -15.63 3.86
C GLU A 104 -17.01 -15.36 2.68
N GLN A 105 -18.31 -15.64 2.81
CA GLN A 105 -19.28 -15.35 1.75
C GLN A 105 -19.48 -13.86 1.56
N GLY A 106 -19.57 -13.11 2.65
CA GLY A 106 -19.69 -11.66 2.62
C GLY A 106 -18.43 -10.99 2.05
N LYS A 107 -17.24 -11.46 2.43
CA LYS A 107 -15.98 -10.98 1.86
C LYS A 107 -15.93 -11.16 0.34
N ARG A 108 -16.40 -12.29 -0.20
CA ARG A 108 -16.45 -12.52 -1.65
C ARG A 108 -17.34 -11.51 -2.36
N LYS A 109 -18.51 -11.18 -1.79
CA LYS A 109 -19.40 -10.15 -2.35
C LYS A 109 -18.78 -8.75 -2.29
N ILE A 110 -18.14 -8.38 -1.18
CA ILE A 110 -17.43 -7.11 -1.04
C ILE A 110 -16.31 -7.00 -2.07
N ASN A 111 -15.51 -8.05 -2.27
CA ASN A 111 -14.49 -8.09 -3.31
C ASN A 111 -15.09 -7.96 -4.71
N GLN A 112 -16.26 -8.55 -4.98
CA GLN A 112 -16.95 -8.37 -6.26
C GLN A 112 -17.35 -6.92 -6.49
N TYR A 113 -17.90 -6.22 -5.49
CA TYR A 113 -18.21 -4.79 -5.60
C TYR A 113 -16.94 -3.95 -5.82
N THR A 114 -15.84 -4.29 -5.15
CA THR A 114 -14.55 -3.63 -5.38
C THR A 114 -14.08 -3.81 -6.82
N ARG A 115 -14.19 -5.02 -7.40
CA ARG A 115 -13.81 -5.28 -8.80
C ARG A 115 -14.70 -4.49 -9.78
N GLN A 116 -16.01 -4.42 -9.54
CA GLN A 116 -16.93 -3.63 -10.37
C GLN A 116 -16.62 -2.13 -10.27
N GLY A 117 -16.38 -1.62 -9.05
CA GLY A 117 -15.95 -0.25 -8.82
C GLY A 117 -14.62 0.08 -9.51
N THR A 118 -13.67 -0.87 -9.47
CA THR A 118 -12.39 -0.73 -10.17
C THR A 118 -12.58 -0.59 -11.68
N LEU A 119 -13.43 -1.43 -12.28
CA LEU A 119 -13.74 -1.34 -13.70
C LEU A 119 -14.31 0.02 -14.08
N LEU A 120 -15.29 0.50 -13.32
CA LEU A 120 -15.92 1.80 -13.56
C LEU A 120 -14.92 2.95 -13.46
N LEU A 121 -14.12 2.98 -12.38
CA LEU A 121 -13.11 4.02 -12.19
C LEU A 121 -11.99 3.94 -13.25
N ALA A 122 -11.58 2.73 -13.66
CA ALA A 122 -10.58 2.55 -14.69
C ALA A 122 -11.06 3.08 -16.04
N VAL A 123 -12.34 2.87 -16.42
CA VAL A 123 -12.93 3.42 -17.64
C VAL A 123 -12.94 4.95 -17.60
N VAL A 124 -13.41 5.55 -16.49
CA VAL A 124 -13.45 7.01 -16.34
C VAL A 124 -12.04 7.61 -16.43
N GLN A 125 -11.06 7.03 -15.75
CA GLN A 125 -9.66 7.49 -15.79
C GLN A 125 -9.04 7.29 -17.17
N ALA A 126 -9.27 6.16 -17.83
CA ALA A 126 -8.74 5.89 -19.16
C ALA A 126 -9.29 6.89 -20.19
N VAL A 127 -10.60 7.17 -20.17
CA VAL A 127 -11.22 8.17 -21.05
C VAL A 127 -10.65 9.57 -20.78
N GLY A 128 -10.53 9.96 -19.51
CA GLY A 128 -9.92 11.24 -19.13
C GLY A 128 -8.48 11.38 -19.62
N MET A 129 -7.67 10.33 -19.43
CA MET A 129 -6.27 10.30 -19.89
C MET A 129 -6.17 10.41 -21.42
N CYS A 130 -6.97 9.63 -22.16
CA CYS A 130 -7.00 9.70 -23.62
C CYS A 130 -7.42 11.09 -24.13
N ALA A 131 -8.42 11.73 -23.48
CA ALA A 131 -8.84 13.09 -23.80
C ALA A 131 -7.70 14.10 -23.60
N GLY A 132 -6.96 13.99 -22.49
CA GLY A 132 -5.80 14.83 -22.21
C GLY A 132 -4.68 14.68 -23.23
N LEU A 133 -4.38 13.46 -23.64
CA LEU A 133 -3.33 13.18 -24.66
C LEU A 133 -3.69 13.73 -26.03
N ILE A 134 -4.97 13.60 -26.45
CA ILE A 134 -5.46 14.20 -27.69
C ILE A 134 -5.38 15.72 -27.63
N GLY A 135 -5.81 16.32 -26.52
CA GLY A 135 -5.76 17.76 -26.33
C GLY A 135 -4.35 18.36 -26.40
N GLN A 136 -3.33 17.57 -26.11
CA GLN A 136 -1.91 17.95 -26.19
C GLN A 136 -1.23 17.58 -27.52
N GLY A 137 -1.97 16.98 -28.46
CA GLY A 137 -1.44 16.59 -29.78
C GLY A 137 -0.41 15.47 -29.76
N ILE A 138 -0.42 14.60 -28.71
CA ILE A 138 0.55 13.51 -28.55
C ILE A 138 0.11 12.24 -29.29
N THR A 139 -1.10 12.21 -29.80
CA THR A 139 -1.67 11.04 -30.48
C THR A 139 -1.43 11.09 -31.98
N LEU A 140 -1.11 9.93 -32.58
CA LEU A 140 -0.92 9.77 -34.03
C LEU A 140 -2.24 9.76 -34.79
N SER A 141 -3.35 9.38 -34.13
CA SER A 141 -4.69 9.37 -34.67
C SER A 141 -5.65 10.07 -33.74
N SER A 142 -6.72 10.66 -34.27
CA SER A 142 -7.74 11.36 -33.49
C SER A 142 -9.09 10.64 -33.59
N GLY A 143 -9.97 10.89 -32.61
CA GLY A 143 -11.32 10.37 -32.59
C GLY A 143 -11.44 8.91 -32.09
N LEU A 144 -12.54 8.25 -32.45
CA LEU A 144 -12.90 6.93 -31.97
C LEU A 144 -11.86 5.84 -32.30
N ALA A 145 -11.11 6.01 -33.37
CA ALA A 145 -10.05 5.08 -33.79
C ALA A 145 -8.91 5.01 -32.77
N PHE A 146 -8.63 6.08 -32.01
CA PHE A 146 -7.69 6.05 -30.90
C PHE A 146 -8.35 5.67 -29.57
N TYR A 147 -9.55 6.24 -29.28
CA TYR A 147 -10.20 6.03 -27.98
C TYR A 147 -10.47 4.56 -27.69
N ILE A 148 -11.04 3.81 -28.66
CA ILE A 148 -11.45 2.43 -28.42
C ILE A 148 -10.25 1.54 -28.05
N PRO A 149 -9.16 1.46 -28.86
CA PRO A 149 -8.04 0.59 -28.52
C PRO A 149 -7.27 1.09 -27.29
N ALA A 150 -7.14 2.40 -27.09
CA ALA A 150 -6.43 2.95 -25.92
C ALA A 150 -7.19 2.69 -24.62
N VAL A 151 -8.48 3.02 -24.55
CA VAL A 151 -9.29 2.80 -23.34
C VAL A 151 -9.39 1.31 -23.02
N THR A 152 -9.67 0.45 -24.00
CA THR A 152 -9.74 -1.00 -23.77
C THR A 152 -8.43 -1.57 -23.28
N SER A 153 -7.28 -1.15 -23.84
CA SER A 153 -5.95 -1.60 -23.43
C SER A 153 -5.64 -1.17 -21.98
N LEU A 154 -5.92 0.09 -21.62
CA LEU A 154 -5.66 0.61 -20.28
C LEU A 154 -6.55 -0.06 -19.22
N VAL A 155 -7.83 -0.25 -19.53
CA VAL A 155 -8.78 -0.93 -18.64
C VAL A 155 -8.40 -2.39 -18.47
N ALA A 156 -8.09 -3.08 -19.56
CA ALA A 156 -7.62 -4.47 -19.51
C ALA A 156 -6.34 -4.62 -18.68
N GLY A 157 -5.39 -3.68 -18.84
CA GLY A 157 -4.15 -3.65 -18.04
C GLY A 157 -4.41 -3.46 -16.56
N THR A 158 -5.31 -2.56 -16.18
CA THR A 158 -5.70 -2.35 -14.78
C THR A 158 -6.37 -3.58 -14.18
N MET A 159 -7.30 -4.19 -14.89
CA MET A 159 -7.98 -5.41 -14.44
C MET A 159 -7.00 -6.58 -14.33
N PHE A 160 -6.04 -6.68 -15.23
CA PHE A 160 -4.96 -7.64 -15.15
C PHE A 160 -4.07 -7.43 -13.92
N LEU A 161 -3.69 -6.19 -13.61
CA LEU A 161 -2.90 -5.88 -12.41
C LEU A 161 -3.65 -6.21 -11.12
N MET A 162 -4.93 -5.90 -11.06
CA MET A 162 -5.79 -6.27 -9.93
C MET A 162 -5.79 -7.79 -9.75
N TRP A 163 -6.05 -8.55 -10.82
CA TRP A 163 -6.03 -10.01 -10.78
C TRP A 163 -4.65 -10.55 -10.37
N LEU A 164 -3.56 -9.98 -10.91
CA LEU A 164 -2.20 -10.38 -10.57
C LEU A 164 -1.91 -10.14 -9.08
N GLY A 165 -2.33 -9.01 -8.52
CA GLY A 165 -2.20 -8.69 -7.10
C GLY A 165 -2.96 -9.68 -6.20
N GLU A 166 -4.18 -10.07 -6.60
CA GLU A 166 -4.94 -11.11 -5.91
C GLU A 166 -4.22 -12.47 -5.97
N GLN A 167 -3.70 -12.87 -7.12
CA GLN A 167 -2.94 -14.11 -7.27
C GLN A 167 -1.65 -14.12 -6.41
N ILE A 168 -0.94 -12.99 -6.32
CA ILE A 168 0.23 -12.88 -5.44
C ILE A 168 -0.20 -13.05 -3.97
N THR A 169 -1.32 -12.47 -3.57
CA THR A 169 -1.83 -12.60 -2.20
C THR A 169 -2.24 -14.03 -1.86
N GLU A 170 -2.87 -14.75 -2.80
CA GLU A 170 -3.35 -16.12 -2.57
C GLU A 170 -2.22 -17.16 -2.65
N ARG A 171 -1.32 -17.04 -3.61
CA ARG A 171 -0.30 -18.06 -3.95
C ARG A 171 1.11 -17.68 -3.59
N GLY A 172 1.38 -16.39 -3.36
CA GLY A 172 2.68 -15.86 -3.00
C GLY A 172 2.89 -15.71 -1.49
N ILE A 173 3.67 -14.72 -1.13
CA ILE A 173 3.93 -14.29 0.26
C ILE A 173 3.70 -12.77 0.31
N GLY A 174 2.93 -12.32 1.28
CA GLY A 174 2.65 -10.89 1.46
C GLY A 174 1.35 -10.42 0.80
N ASN A 175 1.08 -9.12 0.93
CA ASN A 175 -0.02 -8.47 0.24
C ASN A 175 0.41 -8.17 -1.20
N GLY A 176 -0.22 -8.82 -2.19
CA GLY A 176 0.17 -8.71 -3.60
C GLY A 176 0.08 -7.30 -4.16
N ILE A 177 -0.91 -6.52 -3.73
CA ILE A 177 -1.09 -5.13 -4.15
C ILE A 177 0.09 -4.27 -3.67
N SER A 178 0.44 -4.39 -2.39
CA SER A 178 1.59 -3.69 -1.80
C SER A 178 2.90 -4.11 -2.47
N MET A 179 3.03 -5.39 -2.85
CA MET A 179 4.21 -5.90 -3.56
C MET A 179 4.33 -5.33 -4.98
N ILE A 180 3.22 -5.14 -5.70
CA ILE A 180 3.23 -4.51 -7.04
C ILE A 180 3.64 -3.04 -6.92
N ILE A 181 3.09 -2.31 -5.94
CA ILE A 181 3.45 -0.90 -5.70
C ILE A 181 4.94 -0.80 -5.33
N PHE A 182 5.41 -1.65 -4.42
CA PHE A 182 6.81 -1.74 -4.03
C PHE A 182 7.72 -1.98 -5.25
N ALA A 183 7.38 -2.95 -6.10
CA ALA A 183 8.15 -3.27 -7.30
C ALA A 183 8.18 -2.09 -8.29
N GLY A 184 7.07 -1.34 -8.40
CA GLY A 184 7.00 -0.10 -9.20
C GLY A 184 7.97 0.96 -8.69
N ILE A 185 7.94 1.23 -7.38
CA ILE A 185 8.80 2.25 -6.75
C ILE A 185 10.28 1.86 -6.88
N VAL A 186 10.63 0.62 -6.52
CA VAL A 186 12.02 0.14 -6.58
C VAL A 186 12.57 0.16 -8.00
N ALA A 187 11.75 -0.16 -9.00
CA ALA A 187 12.14 -0.12 -10.40
C ALA A 187 12.42 1.30 -10.93
N GLY A 188 11.85 2.33 -10.30
CA GLY A 188 12.12 3.75 -10.60
C GLY A 188 13.39 4.29 -9.94
N LEU A 189 13.88 3.67 -8.85
CA LEU A 189 15.01 4.18 -8.06
C LEU A 189 16.30 4.40 -8.89
N PRO A 190 16.76 3.47 -9.75
CA PRO A 190 17.97 3.68 -10.52
C PRO A 190 17.90 4.92 -11.41
N LYS A 191 16.75 5.15 -12.07
CA LYS A 191 16.53 6.33 -12.92
C LYS A 191 16.57 7.61 -12.09
N LEU A 192 15.93 7.63 -10.93
CA LEU A 192 15.94 8.79 -10.04
C LEU A 192 17.36 9.12 -9.53
N ILE A 193 18.16 8.13 -9.20
CA ILE A 193 19.55 8.33 -8.79
C ILE A 193 20.38 8.92 -9.94
N MET A 194 20.24 8.37 -11.15
CA MET A 194 20.94 8.89 -12.34
C MET A 194 20.54 10.34 -12.64
N GLN A 195 19.26 10.68 -12.58
CA GLN A 195 18.77 12.04 -12.77
C GLN A 195 19.32 13.01 -11.72
N SER A 196 19.44 12.58 -10.47
CA SER A 196 19.98 13.40 -9.39
C SER A 196 21.46 13.71 -9.62
N VAL A 197 22.24 12.73 -10.09
CA VAL A 197 23.65 12.93 -10.44
C VAL A 197 23.78 13.88 -11.65
N SER A 198 22.99 13.67 -12.71
CA SER A 198 23.01 14.53 -13.88
C SER A 198 22.57 15.98 -13.57
N SER A 199 21.70 16.19 -12.59
CA SER A 199 21.31 17.53 -12.12
C SER A 199 22.45 18.26 -11.43
N VAL A 200 23.37 17.53 -10.78
CA VAL A 200 24.60 18.11 -10.22
C VAL A 200 25.58 18.49 -11.34
N ASP A 201 25.76 17.61 -12.32
CA ASP A 201 26.64 17.85 -13.47
C ASP A 201 26.17 19.08 -14.30
N ASN A 202 24.86 19.28 -14.41
CA ASN A 202 24.25 20.43 -15.08
C ASN A 202 24.21 21.72 -14.21
N GLY A 203 24.78 21.70 -13.00
CA GLY A 203 24.82 22.85 -12.11
C GLY A 203 23.47 23.27 -11.51
N GLN A 204 22.41 22.46 -11.66
CA GLN A 204 21.08 22.76 -11.13
C GLN A 204 20.98 22.53 -9.61
N THR A 205 21.79 21.62 -9.08
CA THR A 205 21.86 21.29 -7.66
C THR A 205 23.29 21.22 -7.17
N SER A 206 23.52 21.59 -5.90
CA SER A 206 24.82 21.49 -5.28
C SER A 206 25.13 20.03 -4.90
N LEU A 207 26.37 19.58 -5.13
CA LEU A 207 26.84 18.27 -4.66
C LEU A 207 26.63 18.09 -3.16
N ILE A 208 26.88 19.15 -2.37
CA ILE A 208 26.68 19.16 -0.92
C ILE A 208 25.20 18.94 -0.60
N GLY A 209 24.29 19.58 -1.32
CA GLY A 209 22.84 19.38 -1.17
C GLY A 209 22.40 17.94 -1.44
N LEU A 210 22.95 17.31 -2.47
CA LEU A 210 22.68 15.90 -2.78
C LEU A 210 23.16 14.95 -1.67
N VAL A 211 24.36 15.19 -1.14
CA VAL A 211 24.92 14.39 -0.02
C VAL A 211 24.08 14.55 1.26
N ILE A 212 23.69 15.78 1.61
CA ILE A 212 22.84 16.07 2.78
C ILE A 212 21.49 15.36 2.62
N PHE A 213 20.88 15.44 1.42
CA PHE A 213 19.61 14.77 1.14
C PHE A 213 19.74 13.24 1.26
N GLY A 214 20.82 12.65 0.76
CA GLY A 214 21.11 11.21 0.89
C GLY A 214 21.24 10.77 2.35
N LEU A 215 22.00 11.51 3.16
CA LEU A 215 22.14 11.25 4.58
C LEU A 215 20.81 11.38 5.34
N LEU A 216 20.02 12.39 4.99
CA LEU A 216 18.70 12.63 5.58
C LEU A 216 17.72 11.51 5.21
N SER A 217 17.73 11.04 3.95
CA SER A 217 16.93 9.90 3.50
C SER A 217 17.29 8.61 4.24
N LEU A 218 18.58 8.36 4.49
CA LEU A 218 19.04 7.23 5.31
C LEU A 218 18.60 7.37 6.77
N GLY A 219 18.62 8.58 7.32
CA GLY A 219 18.11 8.87 8.67
C GLY A 219 16.60 8.58 8.78
N VAL A 220 15.82 9.04 7.80
CA VAL A 220 14.39 8.75 7.72
C VAL A 220 14.13 7.24 7.61
N LEU A 221 14.89 6.54 6.77
CA LEU A 221 14.82 5.08 6.62
C LEU A 221 15.06 4.37 7.96
N ALA A 222 16.11 4.75 8.69
CA ALA A 222 16.42 4.20 10.02
C ALA A 222 15.30 4.48 11.03
N ALA A 223 14.74 5.69 11.03
CA ALA A 223 13.62 6.07 11.87
C ALA A 223 12.36 5.24 11.59
N ILE A 224 12.03 5.02 10.31
CA ILE A 224 10.90 4.17 9.91
C ILE A 224 11.10 2.75 10.45
N VAL A 225 12.26 2.13 10.21
CA VAL A 225 12.55 0.77 10.69
C VAL A 225 12.46 0.66 12.20
N PHE A 226 12.96 1.67 12.91
CA PHE A 226 12.93 1.69 14.38
C PHE A 226 11.50 1.74 14.92
N ILE A 227 10.66 2.65 14.39
CA ILE A 227 9.28 2.82 14.86
C ILE A 227 8.38 1.64 14.44
N GLU A 228 8.54 1.11 13.24
CA GLU A 228 7.77 -0.04 12.76
C GLU A 228 8.07 -1.34 13.55
N LYS A 229 9.28 -1.49 14.08
CA LYS A 229 9.63 -2.60 14.99
C LYS A 229 9.14 -2.38 16.40
N ALA A 230 8.84 -1.16 16.78
CA ALA A 230 8.45 -0.84 18.14
C ALA A 230 7.05 -1.39 18.48
N GLN A 231 6.96 -2.10 19.60
CA GLN A 231 5.74 -2.76 20.06
C GLN A 231 5.50 -2.45 21.53
N ARG A 232 4.25 -2.16 21.88
CA ARG A 232 3.80 -2.15 23.27
C ARG A 232 3.38 -3.55 23.68
N ARG A 233 4.08 -4.16 24.62
CA ARG A 233 3.79 -5.49 25.14
C ARG A 233 2.86 -5.39 26.35
N ILE A 234 1.62 -5.87 26.23
CA ILE A 234 0.67 -5.92 27.33
C ILE A 234 0.81 -7.30 27.99
N PRO A 235 1.11 -7.36 29.30
CA PRO A 235 1.20 -8.66 30.01
C PRO A 235 -0.16 -9.32 30.06
N VAL A 236 -0.21 -10.60 29.73
CA VAL A 236 -1.41 -11.44 29.78
C VAL A 236 -1.08 -12.71 30.55
N ASN A 237 -1.82 -13.00 31.60
CA ASN A 237 -1.68 -14.20 32.38
C ASN A 237 -2.79 -15.18 32.04
N TYR A 238 -2.43 -16.46 31.88
CA TYR A 238 -3.40 -17.55 31.78
C TYR A 238 -3.70 -18.14 33.15
N ALA A 239 -4.97 -18.41 33.42
CA ALA A 239 -5.36 -19.11 34.63
C ALA A 239 -4.74 -20.52 34.66
N GLN A 240 -4.32 -20.96 35.81
CA GLN A 240 -3.83 -22.34 36.00
C GLN A 240 -4.95 -23.32 35.65
N LYS A 241 -4.69 -24.22 34.71
CA LYS A 241 -5.59 -25.35 34.42
C LYS A 241 -5.03 -26.59 35.08
N GLN A 242 -5.81 -27.14 36.02
CA GLN A 242 -5.54 -28.45 36.58
C GLN A 242 -6.26 -29.49 35.71
N GLN A 243 -5.50 -30.36 35.08
CA GLN A 243 -6.03 -31.46 34.30
C GLN A 243 -5.58 -32.80 34.97
N GLY A 244 -6.43 -33.32 35.81
CA GLY A 244 -6.10 -34.46 36.66
C GLY A 244 -5.00 -34.14 37.68
N ARG A 245 -3.96 -34.99 37.73
CA ARG A 245 -2.81 -34.82 38.64
C ARG A 245 -1.71 -33.87 38.14
N ARG A 246 -1.87 -33.32 36.91
CA ARG A 246 -0.89 -32.40 36.34
C ARG A 246 -1.37 -30.95 36.47
N ILE A 247 -0.59 -30.17 37.20
CA ILE A 247 -0.78 -28.72 37.32
C ILE A 247 0.06 -28.06 36.20
N PHE A 248 -0.61 -27.43 35.23
CA PHE A 248 0.05 -26.58 34.26
C PHE A 248 0.33 -25.21 34.90
N THR A 249 1.59 -24.87 35.02
CA THR A 249 2.03 -23.57 35.58
C THR A 249 1.45 -22.43 34.76
N ALA A 250 1.00 -21.37 35.43
CA ALA A 250 0.50 -20.16 34.77
C ALA A 250 1.54 -19.63 33.80
N GLN A 251 1.24 -19.67 32.50
CA GLN A 251 2.11 -19.07 31.47
C GLN A 251 1.88 -17.56 31.40
N LYS A 252 2.94 -16.82 31.64
CA LYS A 252 2.97 -15.38 31.39
C LYS A 252 3.29 -15.15 29.94
N THR A 253 2.36 -14.60 29.17
CA THR A 253 2.55 -14.20 27.78
C THR A 253 2.32 -12.70 27.64
N HIS A 254 2.62 -12.16 26.48
CA HIS A 254 2.43 -10.74 26.20
C HIS A 254 1.62 -10.62 24.91
N LEU A 255 0.65 -9.71 24.92
CA LEU A 255 -0.06 -9.28 23.71
C LEU A 255 0.77 -8.15 23.06
N PRO A 256 1.42 -8.38 21.92
CA PRO A 256 2.17 -7.35 21.24
C PRO A 256 1.23 -6.45 20.44
N LEU A 257 1.22 -5.15 20.72
CA LEU A 257 0.55 -4.13 19.91
C LEU A 257 1.62 -3.29 19.21
N LYS A 258 1.61 -3.25 17.88
CA LYS A 258 2.50 -2.36 17.10
C LYS A 258 2.14 -0.91 17.38
N ILE A 259 3.11 0.01 17.39
CA ILE A 259 2.84 1.45 17.49
C ILE A 259 2.04 1.91 16.27
N ASN A 260 2.45 1.47 15.09
CA ASN A 260 1.71 1.67 13.85
C ASN A 260 0.89 0.42 13.53
N MET A 261 -0.36 0.38 13.99
CA MET A 261 -1.29 -0.72 13.67
C MET A 261 -1.84 -0.65 12.26
N ALA A 262 -1.93 0.56 11.72
CA ALA A 262 -2.49 0.82 10.40
C ALA A 262 -1.50 0.53 9.25
N GLY A 263 -0.19 0.43 9.55
CA GLY A 263 0.84 0.21 8.54
C GLY A 263 0.95 1.36 7.55
N VAL A 264 1.21 1.04 6.29
CA VAL A 264 1.37 2.00 5.19
C VAL A 264 0.05 2.37 4.52
N ILE A 265 -1.02 1.63 4.76
CA ILE A 265 -2.31 1.76 4.07
C ILE A 265 -2.91 3.17 4.15
N PRO A 266 -2.90 3.86 5.31
CA PRO A 266 -3.40 5.23 5.41
C PRO A 266 -2.72 6.22 4.46
N ALA A 267 -1.41 6.10 4.31
CA ALA A 267 -0.65 6.97 3.41
C ALA A 267 -0.97 6.69 1.92
N ILE A 268 -1.14 5.42 1.55
CA ILE A 268 -1.56 5.01 0.20
C ILE A 268 -2.99 5.51 -0.07
N PHE A 269 -3.89 5.41 0.90
CA PHE A 269 -5.26 5.86 0.76
C PHE A 269 -5.35 7.38 0.61
N ALA A 270 -4.67 8.12 1.46
CA ALA A 270 -4.63 9.58 1.38
C ALA A 270 -4.06 10.06 0.04
N SER A 271 -2.95 9.48 -0.42
CA SER A 271 -2.36 9.82 -1.71
C SER A 271 -3.29 9.48 -2.89
N SER A 272 -3.90 8.30 -2.89
CA SER A 272 -4.80 7.87 -3.97
C SER A 272 -6.06 8.75 -4.05
N LEU A 273 -6.61 9.14 -2.90
CA LEU A 273 -7.80 9.99 -2.85
C LEU A 273 -7.53 11.41 -3.37
N LEU A 274 -6.34 11.97 -3.10
CA LEU A 274 -5.94 13.28 -3.62
C LEU A 274 -5.52 13.23 -5.08
N LEU A 275 -4.81 12.18 -5.50
CA LEU A 275 -4.34 12.03 -6.87
C LEU A 275 -5.49 11.83 -7.86
N PHE A 276 -6.60 11.20 -7.45
CA PHE A 276 -7.73 10.91 -8.33
C PHE A 276 -8.37 12.20 -8.92
N PRO A 277 -8.88 13.16 -8.12
CA PRO A 277 -9.46 14.39 -8.67
C PRO A 277 -8.41 15.27 -9.34
N ALA A 278 -7.20 15.31 -8.80
CA ALA A 278 -6.10 16.08 -9.36
C ALA A 278 -5.68 15.59 -10.75
N SER A 279 -5.63 14.27 -10.99
CA SER A 279 -5.35 13.69 -12.30
C SER A 279 -6.47 13.99 -13.31
N LEU A 280 -7.73 13.88 -12.90
CA LEU A 280 -8.85 14.22 -13.77
C LEU A 280 -8.79 15.69 -14.20
N GLY A 281 -8.52 16.62 -13.28
CA GLY A 281 -8.38 18.04 -13.59
C GLY A 281 -7.24 18.32 -14.57
N GLN A 282 -6.10 17.63 -14.44
CA GLN A 282 -4.96 17.79 -15.31
C GLN A 282 -5.19 17.21 -16.72
N TRP A 283 -5.94 16.12 -16.84
CA TRP A 283 -6.25 15.52 -18.16
C TRP A 283 -7.35 16.27 -18.91
N VAL A 284 -8.36 16.81 -18.20
CA VAL A 284 -9.44 17.59 -18.80
C VAL A 284 -8.99 19.01 -19.19
N GLY A 285 -7.89 19.46 -18.63
CA GLY A 285 -7.45 20.86 -18.66
C GLY A 285 -6.43 21.22 -19.71
N SER A 286 -6.62 20.91 -20.99
CA SER A 286 -5.92 21.69 -22.04
C SER A 286 -6.52 23.10 -22.09
N ALA A 287 -5.64 24.10 -21.99
CA ALA A 287 -5.97 25.51 -21.84
C ALA A 287 -6.82 26.06 -23.00
N ASP A 288 -8.11 25.84 -22.93
CA ASP A 288 -9.06 26.53 -23.81
C ASP A 288 -9.65 27.71 -23.03
N PRO A 289 -9.41 28.98 -23.44
CA PRO A 289 -9.94 30.16 -22.75
C PRO A 289 -11.47 30.17 -22.66
N ASN A 290 -12.14 29.43 -23.54
CA ASN A 290 -13.60 29.29 -23.60
C ASN A 290 -14.16 28.02 -22.90
N ALA A 291 -13.34 27.33 -22.13
CA ALA A 291 -13.78 26.15 -21.38
C ALA A 291 -14.91 26.52 -20.41
N GLY A 292 -15.98 25.74 -20.41
CA GLY A 292 -17.12 25.93 -19.52
C GLY A 292 -16.72 25.94 -18.03
N LEU A 293 -17.59 26.51 -17.18
CA LEU A 293 -17.37 26.65 -15.73
C LEU A 293 -16.84 25.37 -15.05
N ILE A 294 -17.34 24.21 -15.44
CA ILE A 294 -16.93 22.91 -14.88
C ILE A 294 -15.45 22.62 -15.18
N LYS A 295 -14.98 22.89 -16.39
CA LYS A 295 -13.57 22.67 -16.76
C LYS A 295 -12.64 23.59 -15.96
N ARG A 296 -12.99 24.87 -15.79
CA ARG A 296 -12.21 25.83 -14.99
C ARG A 296 -12.15 25.41 -13.54
N SER A 297 -13.28 25.02 -12.93
CA SER A 297 -13.30 24.56 -11.54
C SER A 297 -12.45 23.30 -11.33
N LEU A 298 -12.40 22.37 -12.30
CA LEU A 298 -11.57 21.18 -12.22
C LEU A 298 -10.07 21.52 -12.37
N GLN A 299 -9.73 22.51 -13.20
CA GLN A 299 -8.35 23.01 -13.34
C GLN A 299 -7.86 23.71 -12.07
N ASP A 300 -8.69 24.61 -11.53
CA ASP A 300 -8.36 25.32 -10.29
C ASP A 300 -8.18 24.32 -9.14
N LEU A 301 -9.03 23.31 -9.06
CA LEU A 301 -8.94 22.25 -8.10
C LEU A 301 -7.64 21.42 -8.28
N ALA A 302 -7.26 21.10 -9.51
CA ALA A 302 -6.02 20.38 -9.79
C ALA A 302 -4.78 21.22 -9.45
N LEU A 303 -4.78 22.52 -9.70
CA LEU A 303 -3.70 23.42 -9.33
C LEU A 303 -3.54 23.53 -7.81
N VAL A 304 -4.65 23.67 -7.10
CA VAL A 304 -4.67 23.77 -5.63
C VAL A 304 -4.29 22.45 -4.96
N LEU A 305 -4.64 21.32 -5.57
CA LEU A 305 -4.27 19.97 -5.12
C LEU A 305 -2.90 19.51 -5.68
N SER A 306 -2.10 20.40 -6.27
CA SER A 306 -0.76 20.06 -6.75
C SER A 306 0.21 19.85 -5.57
N PRO A 307 1.11 18.86 -5.66
CA PRO A 307 2.16 18.65 -4.66
C PRO A 307 3.01 19.91 -4.47
N GLY A 308 3.30 20.25 -3.22
CA GLY A 308 4.04 21.47 -2.87
C GLY A 308 3.15 22.68 -2.53
N GLN A 309 1.87 22.65 -2.83
CA GLN A 309 0.93 23.68 -2.38
C GLN A 309 0.61 23.52 -0.88
N PRO A 310 0.49 24.62 -0.10
CA PRO A 310 0.21 24.54 1.33
C PRO A 310 -1.10 23.81 1.64
N LEU A 311 -2.13 24.01 0.84
CA LEU A 311 -3.42 23.35 1.02
C LEU A 311 -3.33 21.83 0.79
N TYR A 312 -2.55 21.40 -0.21
CA TYR A 312 -2.26 19.98 -0.43
C TYR A 312 -1.62 19.35 0.81
N LEU A 313 -0.59 20.00 1.40
CA LEU A 313 0.12 19.48 2.57
C LEU A 313 -0.81 19.32 3.78
N VAL A 314 -1.66 20.33 4.05
CA VAL A 314 -2.62 20.30 5.16
C VAL A 314 -3.67 19.21 4.94
N LEU A 315 -4.24 19.15 3.74
CA LEU A 315 -5.28 18.17 3.41
C LEU A 315 -4.74 16.74 3.42
N PHE A 316 -3.53 16.55 2.89
CA PHE A 316 -2.84 15.25 2.89
C PHE A 316 -2.56 14.78 4.32
N GLY A 317 -2.02 15.64 5.18
CA GLY A 317 -1.81 15.33 6.59
C GLY A 317 -3.09 14.99 7.33
N ALA A 318 -4.16 15.77 7.12
CA ALA A 318 -5.47 15.52 7.72
C ALA A 318 -6.06 14.18 7.26
N LEU A 319 -5.95 13.84 5.98
CA LEU A 319 -6.40 12.56 5.43
C LEU A 319 -5.59 11.39 5.99
N ILE A 320 -4.27 11.51 6.13
CA ILE A 320 -3.46 10.47 6.76
C ILE A 320 -3.95 10.19 8.17
N ILE A 321 -4.15 11.24 8.98
CA ILE A 321 -4.64 11.09 10.36
C ILE A 321 -6.02 10.42 10.37
N PHE A 322 -6.94 10.89 9.54
CA PHE A 322 -8.27 10.30 9.40
C PHE A 322 -8.20 8.80 9.05
N PHE A 323 -7.44 8.44 8.03
CA PHE A 323 -7.32 7.05 7.61
C PHE A 323 -6.57 6.17 8.63
N CYS A 324 -5.64 6.72 9.41
CA CYS A 324 -5.00 5.99 10.51
C CYS A 324 -6.03 5.54 11.54
N TYR A 325 -6.89 6.43 12.00
CA TYR A 325 -7.96 6.09 12.95
C TYR A 325 -8.98 5.15 12.32
N PHE A 326 -9.43 5.45 11.12
CA PHE A 326 -10.41 4.64 10.39
C PHE A 326 -9.91 3.20 10.21
N TYR A 327 -8.68 3.04 9.71
CA TYR A 327 -8.14 1.71 9.41
C TYR A 327 -7.82 0.92 10.69
N THR A 328 -7.32 1.58 11.72
CA THR A 328 -7.08 0.92 13.02
C THR A 328 -8.38 0.37 13.60
N ALA A 329 -9.47 1.15 13.57
CA ALA A 329 -10.79 0.70 14.02
C ALA A 329 -11.35 -0.45 13.16
N LEU A 330 -10.99 -0.51 11.87
CA LEU A 330 -11.41 -1.56 10.96
C LEU A 330 -10.70 -2.91 11.21
N VAL A 331 -9.39 -2.84 11.51
CA VAL A 331 -8.51 -4.02 11.62
C VAL A 331 -8.52 -4.62 13.02
N PHE A 332 -8.66 -3.80 14.04
CA PHE A 332 -8.58 -4.25 15.43
C PHE A 332 -9.87 -3.96 16.19
N SER A 333 -10.57 -5.01 16.60
CA SER A 333 -11.75 -4.92 17.47
C SER A 333 -11.38 -5.24 18.92
N PRO A 334 -11.31 -4.24 19.83
CA PRO A 334 -10.98 -4.45 21.23
C PRO A 334 -11.96 -5.41 21.93
N LYS A 335 -13.25 -5.38 21.52
CA LYS A 335 -14.28 -6.27 22.06
C LYS A 335 -14.02 -7.72 21.74
N GLU A 336 -13.76 -8.05 20.46
CA GLU A 336 -13.48 -9.43 20.03
C GLU A 336 -12.22 -9.99 20.68
N VAL A 337 -11.15 -9.18 20.76
CA VAL A 337 -9.91 -9.59 21.43
C VAL A 337 -10.13 -9.84 22.90
N SER A 338 -10.89 -8.98 23.59
CA SER A 338 -11.22 -9.14 25.01
C SER A 338 -12.08 -10.40 25.27
N GLU A 339 -13.07 -10.67 24.40
CA GLU A 339 -13.88 -11.89 24.48
C GLU A 339 -13.06 -13.16 24.23
N ASN A 340 -12.16 -13.14 23.25
CA ASN A 340 -11.25 -14.26 22.96
C ASN A 340 -10.30 -14.53 24.13
N LEU A 341 -9.75 -13.48 24.75
CA LEU A 341 -8.96 -13.61 25.98
C LEU A 341 -9.78 -14.25 27.11
N LYS A 342 -11.01 -13.76 27.32
CA LYS A 342 -11.93 -14.32 28.33
C LYS A 342 -12.25 -15.81 28.09
N ARG A 343 -12.54 -16.16 26.81
CA ARG A 343 -12.83 -17.57 26.44
C ARG A 343 -11.63 -18.50 26.63
N SER A 344 -10.42 -17.99 26.37
CA SER A 344 -9.18 -18.76 26.59
C SER A 344 -8.72 -18.81 28.05
N GLY A 345 -9.43 -18.17 28.98
CA GLY A 345 -9.04 -18.08 30.37
C GLY A 345 -7.85 -17.18 30.64
N ALA A 346 -7.58 -16.28 29.71
CA ALA A 346 -6.51 -15.28 29.81
C ALA A 346 -7.04 -13.95 30.36
N TYR A 347 -6.25 -13.28 31.16
CA TYR A 347 -6.62 -11.99 31.75
C TYR A 347 -5.42 -11.04 31.83
N VAL A 348 -5.70 -9.76 31.80
CA VAL A 348 -4.70 -8.72 32.03
C VAL A 348 -4.60 -8.48 33.53
N PRO A 349 -3.39 -8.51 34.15
CA PRO A 349 -3.25 -8.31 35.59
C PRO A 349 -3.85 -6.97 36.03
N GLY A 350 -4.68 -7.03 37.09
CA GLY A 350 -5.33 -5.85 37.65
C GLY A 350 -6.61 -5.37 36.95
N ILE A 351 -7.05 -6.06 35.85
CA ILE A 351 -8.24 -5.65 35.08
C ILE A 351 -9.21 -6.86 34.98
N ARG A 352 -10.51 -6.61 35.22
CA ARG A 352 -11.52 -7.65 35.08
C ARG A 352 -11.65 -8.11 33.63
N PRO A 353 -11.68 -9.46 33.36
CA PRO A 353 -11.90 -9.98 32.00
C PRO A 353 -13.26 -9.55 31.43
N GLY A 354 -13.29 -9.21 30.15
CA GLY A 354 -14.49 -8.81 29.44
C GLY A 354 -14.50 -7.30 29.13
N GLU A 355 -15.59 -6.61 29.37
CA GLU A 355 -15.79 -5.22 28.94
C GLU A 355 -14.73 -4.24 29.47
N GLN A 356 -14.26 -4.40 30.70
CA GLN A 356 -13.21 -3.55 31.24
C GLN A 356 -11.87 -3.75 30.52
N THR A 357 -11.54 -4.97 30.14
CA THR A 357 -10.37 -5.27 29.31
C THR A 357 -10.53 -4.65 27.91
N ALA A 358 -11.73 -4.70 27.34
CA ALA A 358 -12.00 -4.05 26.04
C ALA A 358 -11.77 -2.54 26.10
N ARG A 359 -12.30 -1.85 27.12
CA ARG A 359 -12.10 -0.41 27.34
C ARG A 359 -10.62 -0.04 27.56
N TYR A 360 -9.90 -0.86 28.29
CA TYR A 360 -8.46 -0.66 28.50
C TYR A 360 -7.66 -0.80 27.20
N LEU A 361 -7.95 -1.83 26.40
CA LEU A 361 -7.34 -2.03 25.09
C LEU A 361 -7.66 -0.88 24.13
N ASP A 362 -8.91 -0.41 24.13
CA ASP A 362 -9.35 0.73 23.29
C ASP A 362 -8.60 2.01 23.67
N HIS A 363 -8.44 2.30 24.95
CA HIS A 363 -7.69 3.44 25.43
C HIS A 363 -6.20 3.41 25.00
N ILE A 364 -5.58 2.25 25.08
CA ILE A 364 -4.19 2.08 24.61
C ILE A 364 -4.11 2.24 23.11
N LEU A 365 -5.02 1.63 22.34
CA LEU A 365 -5.07 1.73 20.91
C LEU A 365 -5.20 3.16 20.43
N ASN A 366 -6.11 3.93 21.01
CA ASN A 366 -6.30 5.34 20.64
C ASN A 366 -5.00 6.16 20.82
N ARG A 367 -4.26 5.94 21.92
CA ARG A 367 -2.97 6.59 22.13
C ARG A 367 -1.90 6.13 21.13
N LEU A 368 -1.83 4.83 20.85
CA LEU A 368 -0.87 4.30 19.87
C LEU A 368 -1.19 4.80 18.46
N THR A 369 -2.47 4.83 18.09
CA THR A 369 -2.93 5.34 16.80
C THR A 369 -2.59 6.81 16.62
N PHE A 370 -2.75 7.63 17.68
CA PHE A 370 -2.39 9.03 17.64
C PHE A 370 -0.88 9.23 17.39
N ILE A 371 -0.04 8.51 18.11
CA ILE A 371 1.42 8.56 17.92
C ILE A 371 1.79 8.06 16.52
N GLY A 372 1.18 6.95 16.07
CA GLY A 372 1.38 6.40 14.74
C GLY A 372 0.95 7.34 13.62
N ALA A 373 -0.20 8.03 13.79
CA ALA A 373 -0.71 8.99 12.83
C ALA A 373 0.23 10.20 12.68
N ILE A 374 0.71 10.77 13.78
CA ILE A 374 1.69 11.86 13.75
C ILE A 374 2.98 11.40 13.06
N TYR A 375 3.47 10.22 13.44
CA TYR A 375 4.67 9.64 12.85
C TYR A 375 4.55 9.51 11.33
N ILE A 376 3.48 8.88 10.81
CA ILE A 376 3.27 8.70 9.37
C ILE A 376 3.15 10.07 8.68
N THR A 377 2.42 11.01 9.27
CA THR A 377 2.23 12.35 8.73
C THR A 377 3.58 13.08 8.60
N VAL A 378 4.41 13.06 9.63
CA VAL A 378 5.75 13.69 9.61
C VAL A 378 6.63 13.04 8.54
N ILE A 379 6.68 11.71 8.48
CA ILE A 379 7.49 10.99 7.47
C ILE A 379 7.03 11.29 6.05
N CYS A 380 5.72 11.39 5.82
CA CYS A 380 5.18 11.66 4.48
C CYS A 380 5.36 13.12 4.04
N LEU A 381 5.22 14.07 4.95
CA LEU A 381 5.31 15.51 4.64
C LEU A 381 6.75 16.03 4.62
N MET A 382 7.64 15.49 5.47
CA MET A 382 9.02 15.98 5.61
C MET A 382 9.78 16.07 4.27
N PRO A 383 9.81 15.04 3.39
CA PRO A 383 10.51 15.15 2.13
C PRO A 383 9.89 16.17 1.17
N MET A 384 8.56 16.35 1.21
CA MET A 384 7.88 17.35 0.38
C MET A 384 8.25 18.77 0.79
N ILE A 385 8.34 19.03 2.10
CA ILE A 385 8.76 20.34 2.65
C ILE A 385 10.22 20.60 2.32
N LEU A 386 11.09 19.60 2.47
CA LEU A 386 12.50 19.71 2.13
C LEU A 386 12.73 19.98 0.64
N GLN A 387 11.98 19.30 -0.23
CA GLN A 387 12.05 19.51 -1.67
C GLN A 387 11.67 20.95 -2.05
N SER A 388 10.60 21.48 -1.47
CA SER A 388 10.19 22.86 -1.71
C SER A 388 11.20 23.91 -1.21
N SER A 389 11.93 23.57 -0.12
CA SER A 389 12.91 24.49 0.50
C SER A 389 14.29 24.44 -0.18
N PHE A 390 14.72 23.28 -0.67
CA PHE A 390 16.06 23.09 -1.25
C PHE A 390 16.07 23.03 -2.78
N GLY A 391 14.91 23.04 -3.43
CA GLY A 391 14.80 23.01 -4.90
C GLY A 391 15.39 21.75 -5.54
N ILE A 392 15.45 20.63 -4.80
CA ILE A 392 16.05 19.38 -5.27
C ILE A 392 15.01 18.65 -6.15
N PRO A 393 15.31 18.31 -7.42
CA PRO A 393 14.38 17.63 -8.32
C PRO A 393 14.21 16.14 -7.98
N PHE A 394 14.36 15.74 -6.72
CA PHE A 394 14.36 14.36 -6.31
C PHE A 394 12.99 13.94 -5.75
N TYR A 395 12.24 13.17 -6.53
CA TYR A 395 10.88 12.72 -6.22
C TYR A 395 10.80 11.45 -5.37
N LEU A 396 11.71 11.23 -4.42
CA LEU A 396 11.49 10.18 -3.44
C LEU A 396 10.60 10.74 -2.31
N GLY A 397 9.29 10.76 -2.56
CA GLY A 397 8.32 11.18 -1.56
C GLY A 397 8.40 10.31 -0.30
N GLY A 398 8.08 10.88 0.87
CA GLY A 398 8.07 10.14 2.13
C GLY A 398 7.14 8.92 2.11
N THR A 399 6.06 8.98 1.34
CA THR A 399 5.16 7.86 1.10
C THR A 399 5.87 6.69 0.43
N SER A 400 6.75 6.94 -0.53
CA SER A 400 7.48 5.89 -1.26
C SER A 400 8.50 5.20 -0.37
N LEU A 401 9.26 5.98 0.43
CA LEU A 401 10.18 5.42 1.43
C LEU A 401 9.44 4.58 2.47
N LEU A 402 8.32 5.10 2.97
CA LEU A 402 7.48 4.37 3.92
C LEU A 402 6.97 3.05 3.31
N ILE A 403 6.44 3.09 2.07
CA ILE A 403 5.94 1.89 1.37
C ILE A 403 7.06 0.86 1.21
N VAL A 404 8.23 1.28 0.72
CA VAL A 404 9.35 0.36 0.50
C VAL A 404 9.76 -0.33 1.80
N VAL A 405 9.92 0.40 2.89
CA VAL A 405 10.35 -0.17 4.17
C VAL A 405 9.30 -1.07 4.78
N VAL A 406 8.05 -0.60 4.88
CA VAL A 406 6.97 -1.35 5.55
C VAL A 406 6.65 -2.62 4.79
N VAL A 407 6.58 -2.57 3.45
CA VAL A 407 6.31 -3.76 2.63
C VAL A 407 7.42 -4.80 2.78
N VAL A 408 8.69 -4.38 2.79
CA VAL A 408 9.82 -5.31 3.03
C VAL A 408 9.75 -5.90 4.43
N MET A 409 9.44 -5.09 5.45
CA MET A 409 9.32 -5.58 6.82
C MET A 409 8.16 -6.56 6.99
N ASP A 410 7.00 -6.28 6.42
CA ASP A 410 5.84 -7.18 6.47
C ASP A 410 6.13 -8.48 5.69
N PHE A 411 6.80 -8.38 4.55
CA PHE A 411 7.26 -9.55 3.81
C PHE A 411 8.20 -10.42 4.63
N MET A 412 9.22 -9.82 5.27
CA MET A 412 10.16 -10.53 6.13
C MET A 412 9.47 -11.16 7.34
N ALA A 413 8.51 -10.46 7.96
CA ALA A 413 7.74 -10.99 9.08
C ALA A 413 6.90 -12.20 8.69
N GLN A 414 6.23 -12.17 7.53
CA GLN A 414 5.47 -13.29 7.01
C GLN A 414 6.36 -14.46 6.63
N LEU A 415 7.52 -14.21 6.00
CA LEU A 415 8.49 -15.24 5.69
C LEU A 415 8.99 -15.95 6.96
N GLN A 416 9.32 -15.17 8.00
CA GLN A 416 9.73 -15.71 9.31
C GLN A 416 8.61 -16.53 9.97
N ALA A 417 7.37 -16.06 9.91
CA ALA A 417 6.22 -16.78 10.44
C ALA A 417 6.03 -18.13 9.76
N HIS A 418 6.15 -18.19 8.44
CA HIS A 418 6.10 -19.44 7.69
C HIS A 418 7.25 -20.39 8.06
N LEU A 419 8.47 -19.87 8.20
CA LEU A 419 9.64 -20.68 8.62
C LEU A 419 9.46 -21.24 10.04
N THR A 420 9.01 -20.43 10.99
CA THR A 420 8.83 -20.81 12.38
C THR A 420 7.70 -21.81 12.56
N SER A 421 6.57 -21.65 11.89
CA SER A 421 5.46 -22.61 11.89
C SER A 421 5.92 -24.01 11.48
N HIS A 422 6.77 -24.10 10.48
CA HIS A 422 7.34 -25.38 10.03
C HIS A 422 8.34 -25.99 11.03
N GLN A 423 9.04 -25.21 11.84
CA GLN A 423 9.93 -25.72 12.89
C GLN A 423 9.14 -26.34 14.04
N TYR A 424 8.02 -25.73 14.45
CA TYR A 424 7.16 -26.29 15.51
C TYR A 424 6.52 -27.62 15.12
N ASP A 425 6.06 -27.78 13.88
CA ASP A 425 5.53 -29.04 13.38
C ASP A 425 6.55 -30.19 13.44
N ASN A 426 7.82 -29.89 13.16
CA ASN A 426 8.91 -30.87 13.25
C ASN A 426 9.18 -31.34 14.70
N GLN A 427 9.21 -30.40 15.64
CA GLN A 427 9.44 -30.76 17.05
C GLN A 427 8.29 -31.60 17.63
N THR A 428 7.05 -31.31 17.20
CA THR A 428 5.88 -32.07 17.61
C THR A 428 5.87 -33.48 17.04
N LEU A 429 6.32 -33.66 15.80
CA LEU A 429 6.47 -34.96 15.14
C LEU A 429 7.61 -35.80 15.77
N MET A 430 8.76 -35.19 16.07
CA MET A 430 9.86 -35.88 16.75
C MET A 430 9.49 -36.32 18.17
N ARG A 431 8.74 -35.48 18.91
CA ARG A 431 8.24 -35.86 20.23
C ARG A 431 7.23 -37.03 20.18
N LYS A 432 6.41 -37.13 19.13
CA LYS A 432 5.48 -38.27 18.95
C LYS A 432 6.21 -39.54 18.56
N THR A 433 7.31 -39.47 17.82
CA THR A 433 8.12 -40.64 17.43
C THR A 433 8.95 -41.19 18.59
N THR A 434 9.41 -40.36 19.50
CA THR A 434 10.17 -40.75 20.68
C THR A 434 9.27 -41.21 21.84
N ALA A 435 7.97 -40.91 21.81
CA ALA A 435 7.02 -41.29 22.85
C ALA A 435 6.36 -42.68 22.64
N HIS A 436 6.67 -43.38 21.54
CA HIS A 436 6.29 -44.79 21.32
C HIS A 436 7.57 -45.63 21.26
N PRO A 437 8.13 -46.08 22.39
CA PRO A 437 9.04 -47.22 22.39
C PRO A 437 8.21 -48.45 21.99
N LYS A 438 8.68 -49.17 20.99
CA LYS A 438 8.13 -50.45 20.58
C LYS A 438 8.14 -51.38 21.81
N GLY A 439 6.96 -51.71 22.36
CA GLY A 439 6.75 -52.92 23.15
C GLY A 439 6.61 -54.08 22.21
#